data_6bcb4695fb5a6601f71b1a11ee30fae1
#
_entry.id   6bcb4695fb5a6601f71b1a11ee30fae1
#
_cell.length_a   1.000
_cell.length_b   1.000
_cell.length_c   1.000
_cell.angle_alpha   90.00
_cell.angle_beta   90.00
_cell.angle_gamma   90.00
#
_symmetry.space_group_name_H-M   'P 1'
#
loop_
_entity.id
_entity.type
_entity.pdbx_description
1 polymer ?
#
loop_
_entity_poly.entity_id
_entity_poly.type
_entity_poly.pdbx_seq_one_letter_code
_entity_poly.pdbx_strand_id
1 'polypeptide(L)'
;ESFTISDIRVNGLQRVSAGSVFGALPLNVGEVADDRRLVESTRALFKTGFFQDIQLGRDGNVLVITVVERPSVSSITIDGNKAISTDDLMKGLKQSGLAEGEIFQRATLEGVRNELQRQYVAQGRYSATVDTEVVSEPRNRVALKVNINEGTVAAIQHINVVGNTVFPEDDLVDLFELKTTNWLSFFKNDDKYAREKLSGDLERLRSYYLDRGYI
;
A
#
# COMPACT_ATOMS: atom_id res chain seq x y z
N GLU A 1 -14.03 -0.40 37.47
CA GLU A 1 -14.15 0.62 38.52
C GLU A 1 -13.87 2.00 37.95
N SER A 2 -14.77 2.95 38.18
CA SER A 2 -14.58 4.33 37.78
C SER A 2 -13.76 5.12 38.79
N PHE A 3 -13.04 6.13 38.33
CA PHE A 3 -12.28 7.04 39.18
C PHE A 3 -12.27 8.45 38.60
N THR A 4 -12.12 9.45 39.47
CA THR A 4 -11.97 10.84 39.05
C THR A 4 -10.49 11.10 38.74
N ILE A 5 -10.21 11.59 37.54
CA ILE A 5 -8.83 11.82 37.09
C ILE A 5 -8.24 13.03 37.79
N SER A 6 -7.20 12.81 38.59
CA SER A 6 -6.44 13.88 39.26
C SER A 6 -5.31 14.43 38.38
N ASP A 7 -4.74 13.59 37.53
CA ASP A 7 -3.69 13.94 36.59
C ASP A 7 -3.61 12.90 35.46
N ILE A 8 -2.97 13.26 34.36
CA ILE A 8 -2.74 12.38 33.22
C ILE A 8 -1.27 12.31 32.93
N ARG A 9 -0.73 11.08 32.94
CA ARG A 9 0.67 10.80 32.63
C ARG A 9 0.75 10.01 31.32
N VAL A 10 1.65 10.42 30.42
CA VAL A 10 1.89 9.71 29.17
C VAL A 10 3.33 9.20 29.14
N ASN A 11 3.48 7.91 28.98
CA ASN A 11 4.77 7.23 28.89
C ASN A 11 4.99 6.68 27.48
N GLY A 12 6.24 6.67 27.03
CA GLY A 12 6.64 6.06 25.76
C GLY A 12 6.70 7.01 24.57
N LEU A 13 6.43 8.31 24.77
CA LEU A 13 6.55 9.30 23.71
C LEU A 13 8.02 9.49 23.30
N GLN A 14 8.25 9.53 21.99
CA GLN A 14 9.55 9.79 21.38
C GLN A 14 9.51 11.00 20.46
N ARG A 15 8.64 10.97 19.44
CA ARG A 15 8.47 12.05 18.46
C ARG A 15 7.15 12.76 18.60
N VAL A 16 6.11 12.05 19.01
CA VAL A 16 4.79 12.61 19.20
C VAL A 16 4.81 13.48 20.44
N SER A 17 4.29 14.70 20.34
CA SER A 17 4.19 15.61 21.49
C SER A 17 3.09 15.16 22.45
N ALA A 18 3.29 15.45 23.73
CA ALA A 18 2.23 15.26 24.74
C ALA A 18 0.94 16.02 24.37
N GLY A 19 1.10 17.22 23.81
CA GLY A 19 -0.04 18.03 23.34
C GLY A 19 -0.87 17.34 22.28
N SER A 20 -0.26 16.58 21.39
CA SER A 20 -0.99 15.78 20.38
C SER A 20 -1.82 14.66 21.01
N VAL A 21 -1.29 14.04 22.07
CA VAL A 21 -2.03 13.02 22.83
C VAL A 21 -3.21 13.66 23.57
N PHE A 22 -3.00 14.74 24.28
CA PHE A 22 -4.05 15.45 25.01
C PHE A 22 -5.12 16.02 24.09
N GLY A 23 -4.74 16.51 22.92
CA GLY A 23 -5.66 17.01 21.91
C GLY A 23 -6.58 15.91 21.31
N ALA A 24 -6.09 14.69 21.24
CA ALA A 24 -6.87 13.54 20.74
C ALA A 24 -7.67 12.83 21.85
N LEU A 25 -7.25 12.98 23.10
CA LEU A 25 -7.86 12.29 24.24
C LEU A 25 -9.18 12.93 24.62
N PRO A 26 -10.31 12.18 24.65
CA PRO A 26 -11.62 12.71 25.02
C PRO A 26 -11.87 12.78 26.53
N LEU A 27 -10.81 12.70 27.33
CA LEU A 27 -10.84 12.81 28.79
C LEU A 27 -9.95 13.94 29.27
N ASN A 28 -10.41 14.67 30.31
CA ASN A 28 -9.66 15.74 30.94
C ASN A 28 -9.52 15.49 32.45
N VAL A 29 -8.56 16.17 33.05
CA VAL A 29 -8.42 16.19 34.51
C VAL A 29 -9.70 16.68 35.16
N GLY A 30 -10.16 16.02 36.22
CA GLY A 30 -11.39 16.31 36.91
C GLY A 30 -12.61 15.53 36.41
N GLU A 31 -12.50 14.89 35.24
CA GLU A 31 -13.56 14.03 34.73
C GLU A 31 -13.49 12.61 35.31
N VAL A 32 -14.62 11.92 35.26
CA VAL A 32 -14.70 10.52 35.70
C VAL A 32 -14.32 9.61 34.56
N ALA A 33 -13.34 8.74 34.77
CA ALA A 33 -12.96 7.67 33.85
C ALA A 33 -13.68 6.39 34.25
N ASP A 34 -14.55 5.93 33.39
CA ASP A 34 -15.18 4.61 33.46
C ASP A 34 -14.67 3.71 32.31
N ASP A 35 -15.04 2.45 32.33
CA ASP A 35 -14.57 1.49 31.31
C ASP A 35 -14.95 1.91 29.89
N ARG A 36 -16.15 2.47 29.72
CA ARG A 36 -16.61 2.97 28.43
C ARG A 36 -15.76 4.13 27.92
N ARG A 37 -15.47 5.10 28.77
CA ARG A 37 -14.67 6.27 28.41
C ARG A 37 -13.22 5.92 28.16
N LEU A 38 -12.68 4.94 28.87
CA LEU A 38 -11.35 4.41 28.62
C LEU A 38 -11.26 3.71 27.24
N VAL A 39 -12.28 2.93 26.86
CA VAL A 39 -12.36 2.33 25.54
C VAL A 39 -12.45 3.38 24.43
N GLU A 40 -13.29 4.40 24.60
CA GLU A 40 -13.39 5.52 23.68
C GLU A 40 -12.06 6.26 23.51
N SER A 41 -11.36 6.48 24.62
CA SER A 41 -10.04 7.12 24.64
C SER A 41 -8.99 6.30 23.88
N THR A 42 -8.96 5.00 24.09
CA THR A 42 -8.06 4.10 23.36
C THR A 42 -8.32 4.16 21.86
N ARG A 43 -9.58 4.11 21.45
CA ARG A 43 -9.96 4.23 20.03
C ARG A 43 -9.55 5.57 19.42
N ALA A 44 -9.78 6.65 20.15
CA ALA A 44 -9.42 8.01 19.70
C ALA A 44 -7.90 8.16 19.50
N LEU A 45 -7.10 7.58 20.39
CA LEU A 45 -5.65 7.59 20.28
C LEU A 45 -5.15 6.71 19.13
N PHE A 46 -5.73 5.54 18.91
CA PHE A 46 -5.40 4.70 17.75
C PHE A 46 -5.76 5.37 16.41
N LYS A 47 -6.84 6.13 16.38
CA LYS A 47 -7.26 6.88 15.18
C LYS A 47 -6.23 7.92 14.71
N THR A 48 -5.36 8.40 15.59
CA THR A 48 -4.30 9.34 15.21
C THR A 48 -3.29 8.73 14.23
N GLY A 49 -3.16 7.42 14.22
CA GLY A 49 -2.21 6.68 13.38
C GLY A 49 -0.77 6.70 13.88
N PHE A 50 -0.49 7.38 15.01
CA PHE A 50 0.87 7.52 15.55
C PHE A 50 1.38 6.28 16.30
N PHE A 51 0.46 5.45 16.82
CA PHE A 51 0.79 4.45 17.80
C PHE A 51 0.58 3.02 17.28
N GLN A 52 1.55 2.19 17.58
CA GLN A 52 1.50 0.75 17.36
C GLN A 52 0.76 0.04 18.48
N ASP A 53 0.91 0.51 19.71
CA ASP A 53 0.24 -0.01 20.89
C ASP A 53 -0.12 1.11 21.85
N ILE A 54 -1.23 0.94 22.57
CA ILE A 54 -1.74 1.87 23.57
C ILE A 54 -2.31 1.08 24.72
N GLN A 55 -1.86 1.37 25.94
CA GLN A 55 -2.38 0.80 27.17
C GLN A 55 -2.80 1.91 28.12
N LEU A 56 -4.01 1.84 28.62
CA LEU A 56 -4.52 2.74 29.65
C LEU A 56 -4.56 2.02 31.00
N GLY A 57 -4.06 2.69 32.02
CA GLY A 57 -4.05 2.21 33.38
C GLY A 57 -4.28 3.33 34.38
N ARG A 58 -4.27 3.00 35.65
CA ARG A 58 -4.35 3.98 36.73
C ARG A 58 -3.28 3.75 37.77
N ASP A 59 -2.74 4.83 38.29
CA ASP A 59 -1.90 4.86 39.48
C ASP A 59 -2.56 5.79 40.49
N GLY A 60 -3.27 5.21 41.47
CA GLY A 60 -4.18 5.98 42.31
C GLY A 60 -5.32 6.58 41.45
N ASN A 61 -5.40 7.89 41.41
CA ASN A 61 -6.33 8.65 40.57
C ASN A 61 -5.65 9.30 39.34
N VAL A 62 -4.41 8.93 39.08
CA VAL A 62 -3.68 9.37 37.87
C VAL A 62 -3.98 8.41 36.73
N LEU A 63 -4.44 8.93 35.61
CA LEU A 63 -4.59 8.15 34.40
C LEU A 63 -3.20 8.01 33.74
N VAL A 64 -2.77 6.78 33.57
CA VAL A 64 -1.48 6.46 32.96
C VAL A 64 -1.72 5.92 31.56
N ILE A 65 -1.22 6.63 30.55
CA ILE A 65 -1.30 6.23 29.14
C ILE A 65 0.10 5.77 28.72
N THR A 66 0.25 4.50 28.40
CA THR A 66 1.50 3.95 27.90
C THR A 66 1.35 3.65 26.42
N VAL A 67 2.21 4.27 25.62
CA VAL A 67 2.14 4.18 24.16
C VAL A 67 3.44 3.63 23.59
N VAL A 68 3.31 2.93 22.48
CA VAL A 68 4.42 2.56 21.60
C VAL A 68 4.18 3.25 20.26
N GLU A 69 5.05 4.18 19.89
CA GLU A 69 4.95 4.89 18.64
C GLU A 69 5.29 3.99 17.47
N ARG A 70 4.61 4.18 16.35
CA ARG A 70 5.01 3.58 15.07
C ARG A 70 6.34 4.19 14.64
N PRO A 71 7.28 3.39 14.11
CA PRO A 71 8.52 3.93 13.58
C PRO A 71 8.27 4.80 12.35
N SER A 72 9.20 5.66 12.02
CA SER A 72 9.21 6.39 10.75
C SER A 72 10.20 5.78 9.77
N VAL A 73 9.98 6.05 8.49
CA VAL A 73 10.85 5.59 7.42
C VAL A 73 12.10 6.48 7.36
N SER A 74 13.28 5.88 7.53
CA SER A 74 14.56 6.60 7.40
C SER A 74 15.05 6.63 5.96
N SER A 75 14.87 5.52 5.25
CA SER A 75 15.29 5.40 3.84
C SER A 75 14.50 4.30 3.14
N ILE A 76 14.41 4.41 1.82
CA ILE A 76 13.84 3.39 0.95
C ILE A 76 14.84 3.09 -0.14
N THR A 77 15.24 1.83 -0.27
CA THR A 77 16.15 1.36 -1.32
C THR A 77 15.40 0.35 -2.20
N ILE A 78 15.48 0.53 -3.51
CA ILE A 78 14.86 -0.35 -4.49
C ILE A 78 15.95 -0.87 -5.42
N ASP A 79 16.03 -2.19 -5.54
CA ASP A 79 17.00 -2.87 -6.38
C ASP A 79 16.31 -3.85 -7.34
N GLY A 80 16.90 -4.01 -8.53
CA GLY A 80 16.46 -5.00 -9.53
C GLY A 80 15.36 -4.52 -10.48
N ASN A 81 14.96 -3.26 -10.39
CA ASN A 81 13.92 -2.66 -11.22
C ASN A 81 14.48 -2.09 -12.53
N LYS A 82 14.73 -2.94 -13.51
CA LYS A 82 15.25 -2.50 -14.83
C LYS A 82 14.14 -1.98 -15.74
N ALA A 83 12.98 -2.64 -15.72
CA ALA A 83 11.84 -2.28 -16.57
C ALA A 83 11.11 -1.03 -16.09
N ILE A 84 11.19 -0.69 -14.81
CA ILE A 84 10.55 0.48 -14.20
C ILE A 84 11.62 1.32 -13.53
N SER A 85 11.65 2.62 -13.80
CA SER A 85 12.64 3.50 -13.19
C SER A 85 12.45 3.63 -11.68
N THR A 86 13.55 3.81 -10.95
CA THR A 86 13.51 4.04 -9.50
C THR A 86 12.71 5.29 -9.16
N ASP A 87 12.82 6.35 -9.96
CA ASP A 87 12.08 7.59 -9.73
C ASP A 87 10.56 7.37 -9.82
N ASP A 88 10.10 6.60 -10.81
CA ASP A 88 8.69 6.28 -10.96
C ASP A 88 8.18 5.40 -9.80
N LEU A 89 8.98 4.44 -9.37
CA LEU A 89 8.65 3.61 -8.20
C LEU A 89 8.56 4.46 -6.93
N MET A 90 9.51 5.37 -6.72
CA MET A 90 9.52 6.25 -5.55
C MET A 90 8.30 7.18 -5.53
N LYS A 91 7.89 7.70 -6.68
CA LYS A 91 6.65 8.49 -6.79
C LYS A 91 5.42 7.67 -6.41
N GLY A 92 5.33 6.45 -6.88
CA GLY A 92 4.24 5.55 -6.55
C GLY A 92 4.20 5.18 -5.07
N LEU A 93 5.35 4.90 -4.47
CA LEU A 93 5.47 4.64 -3.04
C LEU A 93 5.02 5.84 -2.21
N LYS A 94 5.44 7.04 -2.58
CA LYS A 94 5.04 8.28 -1.92
C LYS A 94 3.53 8.49 -1.98
N GLN A 95 2.90 8.23 -3.10
CA GLN A 95 1.44 8.30 -3.25
C GLN A 95 0.71 7.30 -2.37
N SER A 96 1.33 6.16 -2.07
CA SER A 96 0.80 5.14 -1.17
C SER A 96 1.07 5.40 0.31
N GLY A 97 1.78 6.48 0.63
CA GLY A 97 2.14 6.85 2.00
C GLY A 97 3.49 6.32 2.48
N LEU A 98 4.31 5.72 1.60
CA LEU A 98 5.67 5.30 1.90
C LEU A 98 6.67 6.32 1.35
N ALA A 99 7.24 7.11 2.24
CA ALA A 99 8.29 8.07 1.93
C ALA A 99 9.18 8.29 3.15
N GLU A 100 10.37 8.80 2.94
CA GLU A 100 11.26 9.20 4.04
C GLU A 100 10.55 10.19 4.96
N GLY A 101 10.66 9.97 6.27
CA GLY A 101 10.04 10.80 7.29
C GLY A 101 8.59 10.47 7.60
N GLU A 102 7.92 9.69 6.78
CA GLU A 102 6.53 9.27 7.02
C GLU A 102 6.47 8.13 8.04
N ILE A 103 5.33 8.03 8.71
CA ILE A 103 5.07 6.94 9.65
C ILE A 103 4.97 5.62 8.88
N PHE A 104 5.72 4.62 9.35
CA PHE A 104 5.70 3.29 8.75
C PHE A 104 4.55 2.45 9.28
N GLN A 105 3.74 1.91 8.37
CA GLN A 105 2.73 0.90 8.65
C GLN A 105 3.04 -0.34 7.80
N ARG A 106 3.17 -1.48 8.44
CA ARG A 106 3.49 -2.75 7.74
C ARG A 106 2.44 -3.11 6.70
N ALA A 107 1.16 -2.85 6.99
CA ALA A 107 0.07 -3.10 6.06
C ALA A 107 0.22 -2.31 4.75
N THR A 108 0.70 -1.07 4.82
CA THR A 108 0.97 -0.24 3.64
C THR A 108 2.09 -0.84 2.78
N LEU A 109 3.17 -1.31 3.39
CA LEU A 109 4.27 -1.97 2.69
C LEU A 109 3.80 -3.26 1.99
N GLU A 110 3.01 -4.09 2.68
CA GLU A 110 2.46 -5.32 2.10
C GLU A 110 1.53 -5.01 0.92
N GLY A 111 0.70 -3.99 1.03
CA GLY A 111 -0.17 -3.54 -0.06
C GLY A 111 0.62 -3.09 -1.29
N VAL A 112 1.69 -2.34 -1.08
CA VAL A 112 2.59 -1.90 -2.15
C VAL A 112 3.31 -3.07 -2.80
N ARG A 113 3.82 -4.02 -2.00
CA ARG A 113 4.44 -5.24 -2.52
C ARG A 113 3.50 -6.02 -3.42
N ASN A 114 2.27 -6.22 -2.99
CA ASN A 114 1.26 -6.93 -3.76
C ASN A 114 0.92 -6.19 -5.06
N GLU A 115 0.83 -4.86 -5.02
CA GLU A 115 0.59 -4.05 -6.21
C GLU A 115 1.74 -4.16 -7.23
N LEU A 116 2.98 -4.05 -6.78
CA LEU A 116 4.14 -4.22 -7.65
C LEU A 116 4.18 -5.61 -8.28
N GLN A 117 3.86 -6.64 -7.51
CA GLN A 117 3.77 -8.01 -8.01
C GLN A 117 2.72 -8.14 -9.13
N ARG A 118 1.53 -7.57 -8.91
CA ARG A 118 0.46 -7.57 -9.93
C ARG A 118 0.87 -6.82 -11.19
N GLN A 119 1.59 -5.73 -11.05
CA GLN A 119 2.05 -4.93 -12.18
C GLN A 119 3.03 -5.67 -13.06
N TYR A 120 3.98 -6.38 -12.46
CA TYR A 120 4.90 -7.22 -13.21
C TYR A 120 4.18 -8.36 -13.92
N VAL A 121 3.19 -8.96 -13.28
CA VAL A 121 2.33 -9.99 -13.91
C VAL A 121 1.55 -9.40 -15.07
N ALA A 122 0.98 -8.20 -14.91
CA ALA A 122 0.24 -7.52 -15.97
C ALA A 122 1.10 -7.15 -17.18
N GLN A 123 2.41 -6.98 -16.98
CA GLN A 123 3.40 -6.77 -18.04
C GLN A 123 3.93 -8.07 -18.67
N GLY A 124 3.35 -9.20 -18.32
CA GLY A 124 3.78 -10.50 -18.81
C GLY A 124 4.97 -11.11 -18.07
N ARG A 125 5.36 -10.53 -16.93
CA ARG A 125 6.46 -11.02 -16.10
C ARG A 125 5.93 -11.90 -14.97
N TYR A 126 5.44 -13.08 -15.31
CA TYR A 126 4.76 -13.99 -14.37
C TYR A 126 5.69 -14.58 -13.31
N SER A 127 6.98 -14.67 -13.58
CA SER A 127 7.99 -15.16 -12.65
C SER A 127 8.62 -14.06 -11.79
N ALA A 128 8.17 -12.82 -11.92
CA ALA A 128 8.69 -11.72 -11.13
C ALA A 128 8.38 -11.91 -9.64
N THR A 129 9.34 -11.58 -8.80
CA THR A 129 9.19 -11.59 -7.35
C THR A 129 9.54 -10.22 -6.78
N VAL A 130 8.79 -9.80 -5.77
CA VAL A 130 9.04 -8.58 -5.02
C VAL A 130 9.19 -8.95 -3.56
N ASP A 131 10.40 -8.83 -3.04
CA ASP A 131 10.71 -9.10 -1.64
C ASP A 131 10.98 -7.79 -0.91
N THR A 132 10.45 -7.67 0.30
CA THR A 132 10.63 -6.49 1.13
C THR A 132 11.35 -6.86 2.42
N GLU A 133 12.22 -5.97 2.85
CA GLU A 133 12.95 -6.11 4.10
C GLU A 133 12.81 -4.82 4.91
N VAL A 134 12.52 -4.97 6.20
CA VAL A 134 12.42 -3.86 7.15
C VAL A 134 13.56 -3.98 8.15
N VAL A 135 14.46 -3.01 8.14
CA VAL A 135 15.63 -2.97 9.03
C VAL A 135 15.42 -1.89 10.08
N SER A 136 15.43 -2.29 11.34
CA SER A 136 15.33 -1.34 12.46
C SER A 136 16.58 -0.47 12.56
N GLU A 137 16.36 0.82 12.75
CA GLU A 137 17.42 1.81 12.92
C GLU A 137 17.24 2.62 14.20
N PRO A 138 18.30 3.31 14.68
CA PRO A 138 18.21 4.16 15.86
C PRO A 138 17.11 5.23 15.74
N ARG A 139 16.64 5.71 16.88
CA ARG A 139 15.59 6.75 17.00
C ARG A 139 14.25 6.34 16.47
N ASN A 140 13.88 5.07 16.67
CA ASN A 140 12.59 4.52 16.25
C ASN A 140 12.32 4.77 14.76
N ARG A 141 13.29 4.40 13.92
CA ARG A 141 13.21 4.47 12.47
C ARG A 141 13.39 3.09 11.84
N VAL A 142 12.94 2.95 10.63
CA VAL A 142 13.15 1.75 9.82
C VAL A 142 13.66 2.14 8.43
N ALA A 143 14.61 1.36 7.94
CA ALA A 143 15.02 1.40 6.54
C ALA A 143 14.26 0.31 5.79
N LEU A 144 13.69 0.67 4.66
CA LEU A 144 12.95 -0.25 3.81
C LEU A 144 13.80 -0.63 2.61
N LYS A 145 13.89 -1.92 2.34
CA LYS A 145 14.54 -2.45 1.15
C LYS A 145 13.52 -3.22 0.32
N VAL A 146 13.43 -2.87 -0.95
CA VAL A 146 12.59 -3.56 -1.92
C VAL A 146 13.49 -4.21 -2.94
N ASN A 147 13.54 -5.53 -2.92
CA ASN A 147 14.34 -6.33 -3.85
C ASN A 147 13.42 -6.94 -4.90
N ILE A 148 13.64 -6.55 -6.14
CA ILE A 148 12.83 -6.97 -7.27
C ILE A 148 13.65 -7.91 -8.14
N ASN A 149 13.07 -9.06 -8.43
CA ASN A 149 13.52 -9.95 -9.49
C ASN A 149 12.45 -9.94 -10.57
N GLU A 150 12.73 -9.25 -11.66
CA GLU A 150 11.74 -9.06 -12.72
C GLU A 150 11.48 -10.33 -13.53
N GLY A 151 12.32 -11.34 -13.38
CA GLY A 151 12.19 -12.57 -14.14
C GLY A 151 12.33 -12.36 -15.65
N THR A 152 11.83 -13.31 -16.40
CA THR A 152 11.79 -13.23 -17.87
C THR A 152 10.43 -12.73 -18.33
N VAL A 153 10.42 -11.94 -19.38
CA VAL A 153 9.16 -11.60 -20.05
C VAL A 153 8.67 -12.88 -20.72
N ALA A 154 7.58 -13.45 -20.21
CA ALA A 154 6.76 -14.32 -21.03
C ALA A 154 6.12 -13.40 -22.06
N ALA A 155 6.80 -13.18 -23.18
CA ALA A 155 6.16 -12.54 -24.29
C ALA A 155 4.89 -13.33 -24.58
N ILE A 156 3.74 -12.64 -24.72
CA ILE A 156 2.60 -13.23 -25.41
C ILE A 156 3.08 -13.43 -26.84
N GLN A 157 3.97 -14.42 -27.05
CA GLN A 157 4.46 -14.75 -28.37
C GLN A 157 3.37 -15.45 -29.18
N HIS A 158 2.36 -15.98 -28.50
CA HIS A 158 1.26 -16.70 -29.12
C HIS A 158 -0.05 -16.42 -28.40
N ILE A 159 -0.78 -15.38 -28.83
CA ILE A 159 -2.23 -15.44 -28.70
C ILE A 159 -2.66 -16.42 -29.80
N ASN A 160 -2.91 -17.66 -29.45
CA ASN A 160 -3.48 -18.64 -30.37
C ASN A 160 -4.93 -18.23 -30.64
N VAL A 161 -5.16 -17.64 -31.79
CA VAL A 161 -6.52 -17.50 -32.34
C VAL A 161 -6.84 -18.82 -33.05
N VAL A 162 -7.39 -19.76 -32.30
CA VAL A 162 -7.74 -21.06 -32.81
C VAL A 162 -8.89 -20.94 -33.81
N GLY A 163 -8.70 -21.46 -35.00
CA GLY A 163 -9.71 -21.47 -36.05
C GLY A 163 -9.67 -20.30 -37.01
N ASN A 164 -8.70 -19.37 -36.89
CA ASN A 164 -8.56 -18.33 -37.90
C ASN A 164 -7.87 -18.89 -39.15
N THR A 165 -8.63 -18.96 -40.21
CA THR A 165 -8.10 -19.35 -41.53
C THR A 165 -8.09 -18.19 -42.53
N VAL A 166 -8.57 -17.02 -42.08
CA VAL A 166 -8.88 -15.89 -42.98
C VAL A 166 -7.81 -14.81 -42.90
N PHE A 167 -7.33 -14.46 -41.67
CA PHE A 167 -6.32 -13.44 -41.49
C PHE A 167 -5.08 -14.02 -40.78
N PRO A 168 -3.89 -13.53 -41.12
CA PRO A 168 -2.68 -13.90 -40.40
C PRO A 168 -2.81 -13.60 -38.90
N GLU A 169 -2.29 -14.49 -38.07
CA GLU A 169 -2.32 -14.36 -36.62
C GLU A 169 -1.70 -13.04 -36.13
N ASP A 170 -0.60 -12.64 -36.76
CA ASP A 170 0.11 -11.40 -36.44
C ASP A 170 -0.76 -10.16 -36.61
N ASP A 171 -1.59 -10.12 -37.64
CA ASP A 171 -2.53 -9.00 -37.88
C ASP A 171 -3.60 -8.91 -36.78
N LEU A 172 -4.00 -10.04 -36.21
CA LEU A 172 -5.00 -10.07 -35.14
C LEU A 172 -4.39 -9.71 -33.78
N VAL A 173 -3.15 -10.13 -33.53
CA VAL A 173 -2.42 -9.82 -32.28
C VAL A 173 -2.10 -8.34 -32.18
N ASP A 174 -1.77 -7.69 -33.30
CA ASP A 174 -1.48 -6.26 -33.34
C ASP A 174 -2.68 -5.36 -33.01
N LEU A 175 -3.90 -5.90 -33.04
CA LEU A 175 -5.11 -5.18 -32.62
C LEU A 175 -5.22 -5.03 -31.09
N PHE A 176 -4.49 -5.81 -30.32
CA PHE A 176 -4.57 -5.74 -28.86
C PHE A 176 -3.71 -4.60 -28.29
N GLU A 177 -4.33 -3.79 -27.43
CA GLU A 177 -3.67 -2.66 -26.75
C GLU A 177 -2.94 -3.03 -25.45
N LEU A 178 -3.01 -4.28 -25.04
CA LEU A 178 -2.35 -4.75 -23.78
C LEU A 178 -0.83 -4.65 -23.81
N LYS A 179 -0.21 -4.26 -24.95
CA LYS A 179 1.25 -4.11 -25.07
C LYS A 179 1.84 -2.95 -24.27
N THR A 180 1.04 -1.94 -23.91
CA THR A 180 1.53 -0.75 -23.23
C THR A 180 0.61 -0.33 -22.11
N THR A 181 0.73 -0.95 -20.98
CA THR A 181 0.16 -0.41 -19.75
C THR A 181 1.10 0.60 -19.15
N ASN A 182 0.66 1.85 -19.07
CA ASN A 182 1.36 2.86 -18.31
C ASN A 182 1.21 2.51 -16.82
N TRP A 183 2.32 2.13 -16.19
CA TRP A 183 2.30 1.62 -14.82
C TRP A 183 1.83 2.68 -13.78
N LEU A 184 1.97 3.98 -14.07
CA LEU A 184 1.43 5.05 -13.24
C LEU A 184 -0.10 5.05 -13.13
N SER A 185 -0.79 4.45 -14.10
CA SER A 185 -2.24 4.30 -14.05
C SER A 185 -2.70 3.28 -12.98
N PHE A 186 -1.81 2.40 -12.56
CA PHE A 186 -2.09 1.40 -11.52
C PHE A 186 -2.26 2.01 -10.14
N PHE A 187 -1.51 3.04 -9.80
CA PHE A 187 -1.67 3.71 -8.52
C PHE A 187 -2.94 4.55 -8.43
N LYS A 188 -3.55 4.86 -9.58
CA LYS A 188 -4.79 5.65 -9.64
C LYS A 188 -6.06 4.81 -9.63
N ASN A 189 -6.03 3.59 -10.11
CA ASN A 189 -7.11 2.59 -10.06
C ASN A 189 -6.73 1.35 -10.89
N ASP A 190 -6.81 0.19 -10.34
CA ASP A 190 -7.92 -0.70 -10.54
C ASP A 190 -7.62 -1.92 -11.38
N ASP A 191 -7.85 -3.04 -10.72
CA ASP A 191 -8.17 -4.32 -11.36
C ASP A 191 -9.24 -4.22 -12.46
N LYS A 192 -10.08 -3.18 -12.41
CA LYS A 192 -11.07 -2.86 -13.45
C LYS A 192 -10.43 -2.47 -14.77
N TYR A 193 -9.32 -1.74 -14.74
CA TYR A 193 -8.70 -1.23 -15.96
C TYR A 193 -8.13 -2.34 -16.86
N ALA A 194 -7.49 -3.33 -16.26
CA ALA A 194 -6.97 -4.47 -17.02
C ALA A 194 -8.11 -5.31 -17.63
N ARG A 195 -9.21 -5.48 -16.90
CA ARG A 195 -10.41 -6.19 -17.42
C ARG A 195 -11.10 -5.42 -18.52
N GLU A 196 -11.24 -4.11 -18.38
CA GLU A 196 -11.84 -3.25 -19.40
C GLU A 196 -11.01 -3.22 -20.68
N LYS A 197 -9.67 -3.17 -20.57
CA LYS A 197 -8.79 -3.25 -21.74
C LYS A 197 -8.89 -4.59 -22.45
N LEU A 198 -8.93 -5.69 -21.71
CA LEU A 198 -9.09 -7.01 -22.30
C LEU A 198 -10.44 -7.13 -23.01
N SER A 199 -11.52 -6.64 -22.40
CA SER A 199 -12.85 -6.60 -23.03
C SER A 199 -12.85 -5.75 -24.30
N GLY A 200 -12.21 -4.58 -24.26
CA GLY A 200 -12.04 -3.71 -25.41
C GLY A 200 -11.25 -4.36 -26.54
N ASP A 201 -10.19 -5.09 -26.22
CA ASP A 201 -9.37 -5.82 -27.20
C ASP A 201 -10.16 -6.96 -27.85
N LEU A 202 -10.98 -7.68 -27.09
CA LEU A 202 -11.85 -8.73 -27.63
C LEU A 202 -12.94 -8.14 -28.55
N GLU A 203 -13.52 -6.99 -28.19
CA GLU A 203 -14.48 -6.29 -29.05
C GLU A 203 -13.84 -5.79 -30.34
N ARG A 204 -12.61 -5.28 -30.30
CA ARG A 204 -11.88 -4.88 -31.52
C ARG A 204 -11.61 -6.06 -32.42
N LEU A 205 -11.24 -7.20 -31.87
CA LEU A 205 -11.07 -8.43 -32.65
C LEU A 205 -12.37 -8.81 -33.32
N ARG A 206 -13.50 -8.77 -32.61
CA ARG A 206 -14.83 -9.04 -33.17
C ARG A 206 -15.19 -8.05 -34.27
N SER A 207 -15.00 -6.74 -34.06
CA SER A 207 -15.26 -5.70 -35.04
C SER A 207 -14.41 -5.87 -36.31
N TYR A 208 -13.14 -6.25 -36.15
CA TYR A 208 -12.24 -6.50 -37.28
C TYR A 208 -12.75 -7.57 -38.20
N TYR A 209 -13.33 -8.67 -37.66
CA TYR A 209 -13.98 -9.70 -38.49
C TYR A 209 -15.30 -9.24 -39.08
N LEU A 210 -16.14 -8.54 -38.29
CA LEU A 210 -17.44 -8.03 -38.75
C LEU A 210 -17.31 -7.01 -39.89
N ASP A 211 -16.36 -6.08 -39.79
CA ASP A 211 -16.12 -5.06 -40.81
C ASP A 211 -15.66 -5.63 -42.14
N ARG A 212 -15.17 -6.88 -42.14
CA ARG A 212 -14.75 -7.63 -43.31
C ARG A 212 -15.77 -8.67 -43.76
N GLY A 213 -16.98 -8.63 -43.18
CA GLY A 213 -18.14 -9.46 -43.64
C GLY A 213 -18.18 -10.87 -43.05
N TYR A 214 -17.46 -11.17 -41.99
CA TYR A 214 -17.50 -12.45 -41.29
C TYR A 214 -18.43 -12.38 -40.08
N ILE A 215 -19.14 -13.46 -39.79
CA ILE A 215 -20.11 -13.57 -38.68
C ILE A 215 -19.49 -14.34 -37.52
#